data_a587246b07c26eead90ad4e0bc81ad5b
#
_entry.id   a587246b07c26eead90ad4e0bc81ad5b
#
_cell.length_a   1.000
_cell.length_b   1.000
_cell.length_c   1.000
_cell.angle_alpha   90.00
_cell.angle_beta   90.00
_cell.angle_gamma   90.00
#
_symmetry.space_group_name_H-M   'P 1'
#
loop_
_entity.id
_entity.type
_entity.pdbx_description
1 polymer ?
#
loop_
_entity_poly.entity_id
_entity_poly.type
_entity_poly.pdbx_seq_one_letter_code
_entity_poly.pdbx_strand_id
1 'polypeptide(L)'
;MIAILGFFESSVAAKGLGKSRDGVQGMSVSANREMVALGVANVVGGCFMALPAFGGYGRSKVNASTGARSPMSSILLSIITFVCIMVLLPYLYYLPVCFLQPLSNLRMHVLISTQKAVLSSTISVVAYSLIEECPHDVAFFIRLRGWTELALMLLIFVSTIFYSLELGIALGIGLSVLILIRHCTQPRIQILGKVAGTSNQYDNAELHAENVELIEGALVVKIPEPLTFANTGDLKNRLRRLEFYGSNRTHPSLPRLRPPEHNKNVIFDVHGVTSIDGSGTQVLSEIVNEYIDLGVSVFFCRLPNRNVFRMFERSGIVDRCGGMSHFVTGVDEALRLAESETRTPEP
;
A
#
# COMPACT_ATOMS: atom_id res chain seq x y z
N MET A 1 2.06 -0.39 -23.31
CA MET A 1 0.82 -1.12 -22.97
C MET A 1 1.10 -2.60 -22.71
N ILE A 2 1.50 -3.41 -23.69
CA ILE A 2 1.70 -4.87 -23.56
C ILE A 2 2.65 -5.25 -22.40
N ALA A 3 3.77 -4.54 -22.21
CA ALA A 3 4.71 -4.83 -21.11
C ALA A 3 4.11 -4.63 -19.72
N ILE A 4 3.32 -3.58 -19.54
CA ILE A 4 2.63 -3.30 -18.26
C ILE A 4 1.57 -4.36 -18.00
N LEU A 5 0.76 -4.68 -19.01
CA LEU A 5 -0.28 -5.70 -18.91
C LEU A 5 0.32 -7.07 -18.55
N GLY A 6 1.36 -7.49 -19.28
CA GLY A 6 2.06 -8.75 -19.03
C GLY A 6 2.72 -8.81 -17.65
N PHE A 7 3.26 -7.69 -17.16
CA PHE A 7 3.81 -7.61 -15.81
C PHE A 7 2.71 -7.77 -14.75
N PHE A 8 1.57 -7.08 -14.90
CA PHE A 8 0.45 -7.22 -13.95
C PHE A 8 -0.08 -8.64 -13.93
N GLU A 9 -0.33 -9.25 -15.08
CA GLU A 9 -0.80 -10.63 -15.17
C GLU A 9 0.17 -11.61 -14.51
N SER A 10 1.47 -11.48 -14.77
CA SER A 10 2.51 -12.29 -14.14
C SER A 10 2.58 -12.09 -12.63
N SER A 11 2.47 -10.84 -12.17
CA SER A 11 2.52 -10.49 -10.73
C SER A 11 1.31 -11.04 -9.98
N VAL A 12 0.12 -10.98 -10.58
CA VAL A 12 -1.11 -11.56 -10.02
C VAL A 12 -1.00 -13.08 -9.95
N ALA A 13 -0.51 -13.72 -11.02
CA ALA A 13 -0.27 -15.16 -11.06
C ALA A 13 0.68 -15.61 -9.96
N ALA A 14 1.83 -14.93 -9.80
CA ALA A 14 2.83 -15.25 -8.80
C ALA A 14 2.30 -15.11 -7.37
N LYS A 15 1.55 -14.03 -7.07
CA LYS A 15 0.95 -13.81 -5.75
C LYS A 15 -0.19 -14.78 -5.44
N GLY A 16 -1.04 -15.10 -6.43
CA GLY A 16 -2.15 -16.03 -6.27
C GLY A 16 -1.66 -17.43 -5.96
N LEU A 17 -0.66 -17.92 -6.69
CA LEU A 17 -0.08 -19.25 -6.47
C LEU A 17 0.74 -19.35 -5.19
N GLY A 18 1.37 -18.26 -4.74
CA GLY A 18 2.15 -18.23 -3.48
C GLY A 18 1.30 -18.37 -2.22
N LYS A 19 -0.01 -18.13 -2.30
CA LYS A 19 -0.98 -18.33 -1.21
C LYS A 19 -1.58 -19.73 -1.17
N SER A 20 -1.47 -20.49 -2.27
CA SER A 20 -2.06 -21.83 -2.35
C SER A 20 -1.35 -22.78 -1.38
N ARG A 21 -2.13 -23.61 -0.68
CA ARG A 21 -1.65 -24.66 0.23
C ARG A 21 -0.70 -25.66 -0.45
N ASP A 22 -0.82 -25.77 -1.77
CA ASP A 22 -0.06 -26.68 -2.63
C ASP A 22 1.13 -26.00 -3.32
N GLY A 23 1.36 -24.71 -3.09
CA GLY A 23 2.50 -23.97 -3.62
C GLY A 23 3.82 -24.36 -2.97
N VAL A 24 4.93 -24.04 -3.61
CA VAL A 24 6.28 -24.23 -3.08
C VAL A 24 6.41 -23.54 -1.73
N GLN A 25 6.43 -24.33 -0.67
CA GLN A 25 6.55 -23.83 0.70
C GLN A 25 7.90 -23.10 0.87
N GLY A 26 7.87 -21.88 1.32
CA GLY A 26 9.03 -21.15 1.83
C GLY A 26 9.62 -20.06 0.96
N MET A 27 9.13 -19.82 -0.26
CA MET A 27 9.60 -18.68 -1.06
C MET A 27 8.63 -17.50 -1.05
N SER A 28 9.04 -16.40 -0.42
CA SER A 28 8.32 -15.13 -0.57
C SER A 28 8.47 -14.59 -2.00
N VAL A 29 7.35 -14.41 -2.68
CA VAL A 29 7.34 -13.83 -4.04
C VAL A 29 7.63 -12.34 -3.95
N SER A 30 8.74 -11.91 -4.55
CA SER A 30 9.11 -10.50 -4.65
C SER A 30 8.75 -9.96 -6.03
N ALA A 31 7.84 -8.97 -6.09
CA ALA A 31 7.42 -8.35 -7.35
C ALA A 31 8.60 -7.76 -8.14
N ASN A 32 9.62 -7.22 -7.46
CA ASN A 32 10.80 -6.68 -8.12
C ASN A 32 11.63 -7.76 -8.81
N ARG A 33 11.81 -8.91 -8.16
CA ARG A 33 12.55 -10.05 -8.77
C ARG A 33 11.80 -10.62 -9.95
N GLU A 34 10.48 -10.74 -9.86
CA GLU A 34 9.63 -11.19 -10.98
C GLU A 34 9.73 -10.24 -12.18
N MET A 35 9.68 -8.92 -11.93
CA MET A 35 9.81 -7.92 -12.99
C MET A 35 11.18 -8.00 -13.68
N VAL A 36 12.26 -8.14 -12.91
CA VAL A 36 13.63 -8.28 -13.49
C VAL A 36 13.76 -9.59 -14.29
N ALA A 37 13.27 -10.71 -13.75
CA ALA A 37 13.31 -12.00 -14.43
C ALA A 37 12.52 -11.96 -15.75
N LEU A 38 11.32 -11.39 -15.72
CA LEU A 38 10.49 -11.23 -16.90
C LEU A 38 11.15 -10.31 -17.94
N GLY A 39 11.77 -9.22 -17.48
CA GLY A 39 12.53 -8.29 -18.33
C GLY A 39 13.69 -8.98 -19.02
N VAL A 40 14.51 -9.73 -18.28
CA VAL A 40 15.64 -10.50 -18.82
C VAL A 40 15.16 -11.54 -19.82
N ALA A 41 14.10 -12.30 -19.49
CA ALA A 41 13.54 -13.29 -20.39
C ALA A 41 13.06 -12.68 -21.71
N ASN A 42 12.40 -11.51 -21.66
CA ASN A 42 11.93 -10.82 -22.86
C ASN A 42 13.08 -10.18 -23.69
N VAL A 43 14.12 -9.68 -23.04
CA VAL A 43 15.31 -9.16 -23.74
C VAL A 43 16.02 -10.30 -24.49
N VAL A 44 16.26 -11.43 -23.81
CA VAL A 44 16.87 -12.61 -24.45
C VAL A 44 15.97 -13.15 -25.56
N GLY A 45 14.66 -13.28 -25.31
CA GLY A 45 13.70 -13.71 -26.31
C GLY A 45 13.68 -12.78 -27.55
N GLY A 46 13.77 -11.46 -27.33
CA GLY A 46 13.83 -10.48 -28.42
C GLY A 46 15.04 -10.64 -29.34
N CYS A 47 16.19 -11.08 -28.79
CA CYS A 47 17.38 -11.41 -29.62
C CYS A 47 17.12 -12.60 -30.58
N PHE A 48 16.16 -13.47 -30.24
CA PHE A 48 15.74 -14.61 -31.06
C PHE A 48 14.39 -14.38 -31.78
N MET A 49 13.95 -13.13 -31.88
CA MET A 49 12.67 -12.74 -32.50
C MET A 49 11.45 -13.45 -31.89
N ALA A 50 11.53 -13.82 -30.59
CA ALA A 50 10.42 -14.43 -29.88
C ALA A 50 9.35 -13.39 -29.51
N LEU A 51 8.12 -13.83 -29.43
CA LEU A 51 7.02 -13.01 -28.92
C LEU A 51 7.22 -12.66 -27.43
N PRO A 52 6.70 -11.52 -26.96
CA PRO A 52 6.76 -11.17 -25.56
C PRO A 52 6.15 -12.29 -24.68
N ALA A 53 6.94 -12.74 -23.70
CA ALA A 53 6.54 -13.77 -22.75
C ALA A 53 6.08 -13.14 -21.44
N PHE A 54 5.01 -13.66 -20.89
CA PHE A 54 4.50 -13.32 -19.56
C PHE A 54 3.80 -14.52 -18.92
N GLY A 55 3.67 -14.49 -17.58
CA GLY A 55 3.12 -15.60 -16.81
C GLY A 55 1.63 -15.75 -16.99
N GLY A 56 1.19 -16.91 -17.46
CA GLY A 56 -0.23 -17.23 -17.57
C GLY A 56 -0.75 -17.87 -16.29
N TYR A 57 -1.66 -17.22 -15.58
CA TYR A 57 -2.22 -17.70 -14.31
C TYR A 57 -2.88 -19.08 -14.45
N GLY A 58 -3.73 -19.27 -15.47
CA GLY A 58 -4.46 -20.52 -15.68
C GLY A 58 -3.54 -21.72 -15.88
N ARG A 59 -2.50 -21.60 -16.72
CA ARG A 59 -1.53 -22.67 -16.96
C ARG A 59 -0.70 -22.99 -15.72
N SER A 60 -0.28 -21.98 -15.00
CA SER A 60 0.47 -22.13 -13.76
C SER A 60 -0.38 -22.80 -12.68
N LYS A 61 -1.68 -22.46 -12.58
CA LYS A 61 -2.60 -23.09 -11.64
C LYS A 61 -2.82 -24.57 -11.97
N VAL A 62 -3.00 -24.93 -13.25
CA VAL A 62 -3.11 -26.33 -13.68
C VAL A 62 -1.83 -27.09 -13.34
N ASN A 63 -0.64 -26.52 -13.58
CA ASN A 63 0.63 -27.16 -13.23
C ASN A 63 0.75 -27.39 -11.72
N ALA A 64 0.32 -26.42 -10.89
CA ALA A 64 0.29 -26.58 -9.44
C ALA A 64 -0.71 -27.63 -8.98
N SER A 65 -1.93 -27.65 -9.55
CA SER A 65 -2.98 -28.61 -9.19
C SER A 65 -2.65 -30.07 -9.60
N THR A 66 -1.83 -30.24 -10.64
CA THR A 66 -1.29 -31.56 -11.06
C THR A 66 -0.12 -32.05 -10.19
N GLY A 67 0.27 -31.31 -9.16
CA GLY A 67 1.26 -31.73 -8.16
C GLY A 67 2.67 -31.23 -8.40
N ALA A 68 2.88 -30.22 -9.24
CA ALA A 68 4.19 -29.60 -9.43
C ALA A 68 4.62 -28.86 -8.14
N ARG A 69 5.74 -29.27 -7.54
CA ARG A 69 6.27 -28.69 -6.29
C ARG A 69 7.58 -27.94 -6.45
N SER A 70 8.16 -27.97 -7.65
CA SER A 70 9.46 -27.34 -7.88
C SER A 70 9.53 -26.68 -9.26
N PRO A 71 10.43 -25.70 -9.47
CA PRO A 71 10.70 -25.09 -10.78
C PRO A 71 11.15 -26.08 -11.87
N MET A 72 11.60 -27.30 -11.48
CA MET A 72 12.01 -28.35 -12.42
C MET A 72 10.89 -28.77 -13.36
N SER A 73 9.62 -28.71 -12.94
CA SER A 73 8.48 -29.01 -13.82
C SER A 73 8.42 -28.07 -15.03
N SER A 74 8.73 -26.78 -14.83
CA SER A 74 8.75 -25.78 -15.90
C SER A 74 9.94 -25.96 -16.84
N ILE A 75 11.10 -26.37 -16.31
CA ILE A 75 12.29 -26.68 -17.12
C ILE A 75 12.00 -27.91 -17.99
N LEU A 76 11.44 -28.96 -17.38
CA LEU A 76 11.06 -30.18 -18.12
C LEU A 76 10.01 -29.89 -19.19
N LEU A 77 9.00 -29.07 -18.87
CA LEU A 77 8.00 -28.61 -19.82
C LEU A 77 8.63 -27.86 -21.00
N SER A 78 9.62 -26.99 -20.74
CA SER A 78 10.35 -26.27 -21.78
C SER A 78 11.14 -27.19 -22.69
N ILE A 79 11.79 -28.22 -22.13
CA ILE A 79 12.53 -29.23 -22.90
C ILE A 79 11.55 -30.04 -23.76
N ILE A 80 10.45 -30.52 -23.18
CA ILE A 80 9.43 -31.26 -23.93
C ILE A 80 8.86 -30.41 -25.06
N THR A 81 8.55 -29.14 -24.80
CA THR A 81 8.06 -28.20 -25.81
C THR A 81 9.07 -28.02 -26.93
N PHE A 82 10.36 -27.87 -26.60
CA PHE A 82 11.43 -27.75 -27.59
C PHE A 82 11.54 -29.00 -28.46
N VAL A 83 11.51 -30.19 -27.86
CA VAL A 83 11.52 -31.46 -28.59
C VAL A 83 10.28 -31.59 -29.47
N CYS A 84 9.11 -31.22 -28.96
CA CYS A 84 7.87 -31.22 -29.75
C CYS A 84 7.97 -30.27 -30.95
N ILE A 85 8.56 -29.09 -30.80
CA ILE A 85 8.75 -28.17 -31.92
C ILE A 85 9.69 -28.75 -32.96
N MET A 86 10.79 -29.36 -32.54
CA MET A 86 11.79 -29.90 -33.46
C MET A 86 11.29 -31.16 -34.22
N VAL A 87 10.51 -32.00 -33.55
CA VAL A 87 10.07 -33.30 -34.10
C VAL A 87 8.65 -33.23 -34.65
N LEU A 88 7.72 -32.61 -33.94
CA LEU A 88 6.29 -32.62 -34.32
C LEU A 88 5.92 -31.49 -35.30
N LEU A 89 6.68 -30.38 -35.33
CA LEU A 89 6.35 -29.26 -36.19
C LEU A 89 6.21 -29.66 -37.68
N PRO A 90 7.10 -30.50 -38.25
CA PRO A 90 6.95 -31.01 -39.61
C PRO A 90 5.67 -31.84 -39.83
N TYR A 91 5.24 -32.59 -38.80
CA TYR A 91 4.02 -33.40 -38.86
C TYR A 91 2.76 -32.57 -38.62
N LEU A 92 2.83 -31.44 -37.93
CA LEU A 92 1.75 -30.47 -37.79
C LEU A 92 1.38 -29.82 -39.13
N TYR A 93 2.27 -29.83 -40.13
CA TYR A 93 1.98 -29.44 -41.49
C TYR A 93 0.85 -30.29 -42.11
N TYR A 94 0.75 -31.56 -41.73
CA TYR A 94 -0.31 -32.44 -42.24
C TYR A 94 -1.63 -32.30 -41.46
N LEU A 95 -1.62 -31.65 -40.31
CA LEU A 95 -2.82 -31.45 -39.48
C LEU A 95 -3.67 -30.24 -39.88
N PRO A 96 -3.14 -29.12 -40.35
CA PRO A 96 -3.90 -27.89 -40.52
C PRO A 96 -4.44 -27.59 -41.91
N VAL A 97 -4.07 -28.32 -42.93
CA VAL A 97 -4.54 -28.05 -44.31
C VAL A 97 -6.08 -28.15 -44.42
N CYS A 98 -6.71 -28.76 -43.44
CA CYS A 98 -8.16 -28.75 -43.27
C CYS A 98 -8.75 -27.40 -42.91
N PHE A 99 -7.97 -26.39 -42.63
CA PHE A 99 -8.47 -25.06 -42.26
C PHE A 99 -8.74 -24.13 -43.43
N LEU A 100 -8.22 -24.41 -44.62
CA LEU A 100 -8.20 -23.45 -45.72
C LEU A 100 -8.95 -23.86 -46.98
N GLN A 101 -9.52 -25.07 -47.07
CA GLN A 101 -10.37 -25.43 -48.21
C GLN A 101 -11.86 -25.49 -47.87
N PRO A 102 -12.66 -24.58 -48.43
CA PRO A 102 -14.10 -24.73 -48.42
C PRO A 102 -14.44 -25.72 -49.51
N LEU A 103 -14.96 -26.82 -49.25
CA LEU A 103 -15.83 -27.71 -49.99
C LEU A 103 -15.48 -29.19 -49.87
N SER A 104 -16.52 -29.93 -49.58
CA SER A 104 -16.71 -31.35 -49.81
C SER A 104 -15.93 -32.31 -48.89
N ASN A 105 -16.38 -32.45 -47.64
CA ASN A 105 -16.58 -33.78 -47.09
C ASN A 105 -16.98 -33.72 -45.60
N LEU A 106 -18.08 -34.29 -45.27
CA LEU A 106 -18.73 -34.36 -43.97
C LEU A 106 -17.79 -34.89 -42.84
N ARG A 107 -16.76 -35.66 -43.17
CA ARG A 107 -15.78 -36.19 -42.23
C ARG A 107 -14.80 -35.12 -41.71
N MET A 108 -14.52 -34.09 -42.50
CA MET A 108 -13.58 -33.03 -42.15
C MET A 108 -14.16 -32.06 -41.08
N HIS A 109 -15.48 -31.80 -41.16
CA HIS A 109 -16.18 -30.98 -40.16
C HIS A 109 -16.14 -31.60 -38.75
N VAL A 110 -16.17 -32.89 -38.62
CA VAL A 110 -16.14 -33.61 -37.35
C VAL A 110 -14.77 -33.48 -36.67
N LEU A 111 -13.67 -33.56 -37.44
CA LEU A 111 -12.31 -33.43 -36.91
C LEU A 111 -12.01 -32.00 -36.42
N ILE A 112 -12.42 -30.98 -37.16
CA ILE A 112 -12.26 -29.57 -36.78
C ILE A 112 -13.11 -29.24 -35.54
N SER A 113 -14.31 -29.79 -35.47
CA SER A 113 -15.22 -29.63 -34.33
C SER A 113 -14.64 -30.27 -33.07
N THR A 114 -13.96 -31.42 -33.17
CA THR A 114 -13.36 -32.11 -32.05
C THR A 114 -12.17 -31.35 -31.46
N GLN A 115 -11.30 -30.77 -32.30
CA GLN A 115 -10.18 -29.97 -31.82
C GLN A 115 -10.64 -28.69 -31.10
N LYS A 116 -11.63 -28.00 -31.65
CA LYS A 116 -12.24 -26.83 -30.98
C LYS A 116 -12.92 -27.23 -29.68
N ALA A 117 -13.60 -28.38 -29.66
CA ALA A 117 -14.26 -28.88 -28.47
C ALA A 117 -13.25 -29.23 -27.35
N VAL A 118 -12.12 -29.88 -27.67
CA VAL A 118 -11.07 -30.19 -26.70
C VAL A 118 -10.42 -28.90 -26.15
N LEU A 119 -10.08 -27.94 -27.01
CA LEU A 119 -9.53 -26.67 -26.58
C LEU A 119 -10.53 -25.88 -25.71
N SER A 120 -11.78 -25.82 -26.13
CA SER A 120 -12.89 -25.19 -25.40
C SER A 120 -13.09 -25.86 -24.03
N SER A 121 -13.08 -27.20 -23.97
CA SER A 121 -13.24 -27.93 -22.71
C SER A 121 -12.09 -27.64 -21.73
N THR A 122 -10.85 -27.57 -22.23
CA THR A 122 -9.69 -27.23 -21.39
C THR A 122 -9.80 -25.82 -20.84
N ILE A 123 -10.17 -24.86 -21.67
CA ILE A 123 -10.39 -23.48 -21.24
C ILE A 123 -11.55 -23.40 -20.22
N SER A 124 -12.63 -24.14 -20.46
CA SER A 124 -13.79 -24.17 -19.54
C SER A 124 -13.43 -24.75 -18.18
N VAL A 125 -12.62 -25.80 -18.11
CA VAL A 125 -12.14 -26.36 -16.82
C VAL A 125 -11.29 -25.35 -16.06
N VAL A 126 -10.37 -24.64 -16.75
CA VAL A 126 -9.57 -23.58 -16.14
C VAL A 126 -10.45 -22.45 -15.65
N ALA A 127 -11.41 -22.01 -16.48
CA ALA A 127 -12.34 -20.95 -16.09
C ALA A 127 -13.18 -21.34 -14.87
N TYR A 128 -13.70 -22.58 -14.85
CA TYR A 128 -14.46 -23.10 -13.71
C TYR A 128 -13.63 -23.06 -12.42
N SER A 129 -12.38 -23.51 -12.47
CA SER A 129 -11.49 -23.53 -11.30
C SER A 129 -11.16 -22.11 -10.78
N LEU A 130 -11.19 -21.09 -11.65
CA LEU A 130 -11.01 -19.69 -11.26
C LEU A 130 -12.28 -19.10 -10.64
N ILE A 131 -13.44 -19.44 -11.20
CA ILE A 131 -14.74 -18.98 -10.70
C ILE A 131 -15.02 -19.56 -9.30
N GLU A 132 -14.58 -20.79 -9.03
CA GLU A 132 -14.76 -21.45 -7.72
C GLU A 132 -14.11 -20.67 -6.55
N GLU A 133 -13.05 -19.90 -6.78
CA GLU A 133 -12.41 -19.06 -5.77
C GLU A 133 -13.18 -17.76 -5.50
N CYS A 134 -13.90 -17.24 -6.50
CA CYS A 134 -14.56 -15.95 -6.43
C CYS A 134 -15.57 -15.82 -5.26
N PRO A 135 -16.47 -16.79 -4.98
CA PRO A 135 -17.41 -16.70 -3.85
C PRO A 135 -16.73 -16.58 -2.49
N HIS A 136 -15.58 -17.21 -2.32
CA HIS A 136 -14.82 -17.16 -1.06
C HIS A 136 -14.27 -15.74 -0.84
N ASP A 137 -13.69 -15.14 -1.85
CA ASP A 137 -13.14 -13.78 -1.78
C ASP A 137 -14.25 -12.74 -1.56
N VAL A 138 -15.38 -12.86 -2.28
CA VAL A 138 -16.55 -12.00 -2.08
C VAL A 138 -17.07 -12.11 -0.65
N ALA A 139 -17.24 -13.33 -0.12
CA ALA A 139 -17.71 -13.56 1.23
C ALA A 139 -16.76 -12.99 2.28
N PHE A 140 -15.45 -13.02 2.05
CA PHE A 140 -14.45 -12.40 2.91
C PHE A 140 -14.65 -10.88 3.00
N PHE A 141 -14.77 -10.17 1.86
CA PHE A 141 -14.98 -8.72 1.83
C PHE A 141 -16.33 -8.30 2.43
N ILE A 142 -17.39 -9.08 2.23
CA ILE A 142 -18.69 -8.85 2.86
C ILE A 142 -18.57 -8.96 4.38
N ARG A 143 -17.87 -9.98 4.91
CA ARG A 143 -17.64 -10.18 6.34
C ARG A 143 -16.86 -9.03 6.97
N LEU A 144 -15.84 -8.52 6.25
CA LEU A 144 -15.05 -7.35 6.67
C LEU A 144 -15.80 -6.02 6.55
N ARG A 145 -16.99 -5.99 5.91
CA ARG A 145 -17.71 -4.76 5.54
C ARG A 145 -16.87 -3.81 4.68
N GLY A 146 -15.96 -4.35 3.87
CA GLY A 146 -15.13 -3.61 2.92
C GLY A 146 -15.93 -3.20 1.68
N TRP A 147 -16.90 -2.30 1.84
CA TRP A 147 -17.78 -1.88 0.74
C TRP A 147 -17.04 -1.18 -0.39
N THR A 148 -15.95 -0.49 -0.06
CA THR A 148 -15.12 0.21 -1.05
C THR A 148 -14.41 -0.77 -1.97
N GLU A 149 -13.81 -1.81 -1.41
CA GLU A 149 -13.12 -2.88 -2.14
C GLU A 149 -14.10 -3.69 -2.97
N LEU A 150 -15.27 -3.98 -2.41
CA LEU A 150 -16.34 -4.71 -3.12
C LEU A 150 -16.86 -3.90 -4.31
N ALA A 151 -17.11 -2.61 -4.14
CA ALA A 151 -17.55 -1.71 -5.20
C ALA A 151 -16.49 -1.60 -6.31
N LEU A 152 -15.21 -1.50 -5.94
CA LEU A 152 -14.10 -1.48 -6.88
C LEU A 152 -14.02 -2.77 -7.69
N MET A 153 -14.12 -3.92 -7.03
CA MET A 153 -14.11 -5.24 -7.67
C MET A 153 -15.28 -5.38 -8.66
N LEU A 154 -16.48 -4.99 -8.24
CA LEU A 154 -17.66 -5.02 -9.09
C LEU A 154 -17.51 -4.10 -10.31
N LEU A 155 -16.99 -2.90 -10.11
CA LEU A 155 -16.76 -1.94 -11.19
C LEU A 155 -15.77 -2.47 -12.22
N ILE A 156 -14.64 -3.04 -11.77
CA ILE A 156 -13.64 -3.66 -12.66
C ILE A 156 -14.25 -4.83 -13.43
N PHE A 157 -15.00 -5.68 -12.74
CA PHE A 157 -15.68 -6.83 -13.35
C PHE A 157 -16.66 -6.41 -14.44
N VAL A 158 -17.53 -5.45 -14.15
CA VAL A 158 -18.50 -4.92 -15.11
C VAL A 158 -17.79 -4.27 -16.30
N SER A 159 -16.77 -3.43 -16.05
CA SER A 159 -16.05 -2.77 -17.15
C SER A 159 -15.30 -3.77 -18.03
N THR A 160 -14.77 -4.85 -17.46
CA THR A 160 -14.07 -5.90 -18.20
C THR A 160 -15.02 -6.69 -19.09
N ILE A 161 -16.24 -6.98 -18.64
CA ILE A 161 -17.24 -7.74 -19.42
C ILE A 161 -17.86 -6.88 -20.52
N PHE A 162 -18.27 -5.65 -20.20
CA PHE A 162 -19.05 -4.83 -21.12
C PHE A 162 -18.22 -4.01 -22.10
N TYR A 163 -16.96 -3.71 -21.76
CA TYR A 163 -16.09 -2.88 -22.59
C TYR A 163 -14.84 -3.63 -23.05
N SER A 164 -13.81 -3.71 -22.19
CA SER A 164 -12.57 -4.43 -22.50
C SER A 164 -11.76 -4.72 -21.25
N LEU A 165 -10.92 -5.76 -21.32
CA LEU A 165 -9.97 -6.11 -20.28
C LEU A 165 -9.00 -4.95 -19.98
N GLU A 166 -8.53 -4.26 -21.01
CA GLU A 166 -7.58 -3.13 -20.88
C GLU A 166 -8.20 -1.98 -20.10
N LEU A 167 -9.46 -1.64 -20.35
CA LEU A 167 -10.18 -0.59 -19.64
C LEU A 167 -10.45 -1.00 -18.18
N GLY A 168 -10.80 -2.26 -17.93
CA GLY A 168 -10.98 -2.78 -16.57
C GLY A 168 -9.71 -2.66 -15.74
N ILE A 169 -8.56 -3.03 -16.29
CA ILE A 169 -7.26 -2.90 -15.62
C ILE A 169 -6.89 -1.43 -15.40
N ALA A 170 -7.07 -0.57 -16.41
CA ALA A 170 -6.77 0.85 -16.29
C ALA A 170 -7.61 1.54 -15.20
N LEU A 171 -8.91 1.25 -15.15
CA LEU A 171 -9.81 1.73 -14.09
C LEU A 171 -9.40 1.20 -12.72
N GLY A 172 -9.08 -0.09 -12.62
CA GLY A 172 -8.65 -0.71 -11.37
C GLY A 172 -7.40 -0.05 -10.81
N ILE A 173 -6.38 0.16 -11.64
CA ILE A 173 -5.15 0.85 -11.25
C ILE A 173 -5.44 2.30 -10.87
N GLY A 174 -6.15 3.04 -11.72
CA GLY A 174 -6.44 4.46 -11.51
C GLY A 174 -7.19 4.70 -10.21
N LEU A 175 -8.25 3.93 -9.95
CA LEU A 175 -9.03 4.05 -8.73
C LEU A 175 -8.25 3.58 -7.49
N SER A 176 -7.46 2.53 -7.57
CA SER A 176 -6.61 2.07 -6.46
C SER A 176 -5.57 3.12 -6.08
N VAL A 177 -4.94 3.77 -7.07
CA VAL A 177 -4.00 4.87 -6.84
C VAL A 177 -4.72 6.07 -6.21
N LEU A 178 -5.92 6.42 -6.68
CA LEU A 178 -6.71 7.52 -6.14
C LEU A 178 -7.12 7.27 -4.68
N ILE A 179 -7.54 6.05 -4.34
CA ILE A 179 -7.84 5.64 -2.97
C ILE A 179 -6.58 5.72 -2.10
N LEU A 180 -5.43 5.27 -2.61
CA LEU A 180 -4.15 5.34 -1.91
C LEU A 180 -3.75 6.81 -1.64
N ILE A 181 -3.84 7.69 -2.64
CA ILE A 181 -3.57 9.11 -2.47
C ILE A 181 -4.49 9.70 -1.40
N ARG A 182 -5.79 9.45 -1.48
CA ARG A 182 -6.75 9.91 -0.46
C ARG A 182 -6.40 9.42 0.94
N HIS A 183 -5.93 8.18 1.07
CA HIS A 183 -5.50 7.63 2.37
C HIS A 183 -4.24 8.33 2.88
N CYS A 184 -3.27 8.59 2.01
CA CYS A 184 -2.01 9.26 2.36
C CYS A 184 -2.15 10.76 2.64
N THR A 185 -3.20 11.42 2.12
CA THR A 185 -3.39 12.87 2.32
C THR A 185 -4.02 13.24 3.66
N GLN A 186 -4.59 12.29 4.39
CA GLN A 186 -5.23 12.58 5.68
C GLN A 186 -4.22 12.46 6.83
N PRO A 187 -3.76 13.57 7.43
CA PRO A 187 -2.84 13.52 8.57
C PRO A 187 -3.55 12.94 9.80
N ARG A 188 -2.94 11.96 10.44
CA ARG A 188 -3.48 11.30 11.65
C ARG A 188 -2.73 11.78 12.89
N ILE A 189 -2.84 13.07 13.21
CA ILE A 189 -2.34 13.58 14.49
C ILE A 189 -3.28 13.23 15.63
N GLN A 190 -2.70 13.00 16.81
CA GLN A 190 -3.43 12.64 18.03
C GLN A 190 -2.95 13.53 19.17
N ILE A 191 -3.87 14.01 20.00
CA ILE A 191 -3.53 14.62 21.27
C ILE A 191 -3.40 13.51 22.30
N LEU A 192 -2.29 13.48 22.99
CA LEU A 192 -2.06 12.57 24.10
C LEU A 192 -2.39 13.25 25.43
N GLY A 193 -3.09 12.52 26.29
CA GLY A 193 -3.28 12.90 27.66
C GLY A 193 -2.77 11.79 28.58
N LYS A 194 -2.64 12.07 29.85
CA LYS A 194 -2.17 11.14 30.89
C LYS A 194 -3.28 10.21 31.31
N VAL A 195 -3.01 8.92 31.38
CA VAL A 195 -3.99 7.93 31.87
C VAL A 195 -4.14 8.07 33.37
N ALA A 196 -5.39 8.25 33.83
CA ALA A 196 -5.69 8.39 35.25
C ALA A 196 -5.17 7.19 36.06
N GLY A 197 -4.46 7.47 37.16
CA GLY A 197 -3.89 6.45 38.04
C GLY A 197 -2.55 5.84 37.60
N THR A 198 -1.98 6.29 36.48
CA THR A 198 -0.67 5.79 36.00
C THR A 198 0.32 6.93 35.84
N SER A 199 1.59 6.73 36.23
CA SER A 199 2.59 7.81 36.21
C SER A 199 3.16 8.10 34.82
N ASN A 200 3.26 7.09 33.93
CA ASN A 200 4.04 7.17 32.68
C ASN A 200 3.30 6.63 31.45
N GLN A 201 2.00 6.52 31.49
CA GLN A 201 1.21 6.09 30.33
C GLN A 201 0.42 7.25 29.76
N TYR A 202 0.58 7.44 28.45
CA TYR A 202 -0.14 8.44 27.67
C TYR A 202 -0.96 7.74 26.61
N ASP A 203 -2.23 8.11 26.51
CA ASP A 203 -3.13 7.56 25.51
C ASP A 203 -3.87 8.68 24.78
N ASN A 204 -4.54 8.30 23.69
CA ASN A 204 -5.23 9.23 22.82
C ASN A 204 -6.48 9.80 23.56
N ALA A 205 -6.43 11.08 23.85
CA ALA A 205 -7.52 11.81 24.52
C ALA A 205 -8.83 11.84 23.71
N GLU A 206 -8.80 11.64 22.40
CA GLU A 206 -10.02 11.56 21.58
C GLU A 206 -10.74 10.21 21.65
N LEU A 207 -9.96 9.11 21.84
CA LEU A 207 -10.52 7.75 21.86
C LEU A 207 -11.01 7.36 23.27
N HIS A 208 -10.29 7.79 24.31
CA HIS A 208 -10.53 7.38 25.69
C HIS A 208 -10.71 8.60 26.61
N ALA A 209 -11.57 9.53 26.20
CA ALA A 209 -11.81 10.78 26.95
C ALA A 209 -12.24 10.58 28.42
N GLU A 210 -12.82 9.41 28.77
CA GLU A 210 -13.26 9.09 30.11
C GLU A 210 -12.11 8.69 31.06
N ASN A 211 -11.01 8.17 30.52
CA ASN A 211 -9.89 7.62 31.29
C ASN A 211 -8.59 8.46 31.19
N VAL A 212 -8.64 9.55 30.43
CA VAL A 212 -7.46 10.34 30.10
C VAL A 212 -7.65 11.78 30.55
N GLU A 213 -6.75 12.24 31.42
CA GLU A 213 -6.68 13.62 31.87
C GLU A 213 -5.77 14.45 30.95
N LEU A 214 -6.25 15.61 30.53
CA LEU A 214 -5.44 16.55 29.75
C LEU A 214 -4.43 17.23 30.69
N ILE A 215 -3.21 17.40 30.20
CA ILE A 215 -2.11 17.99 30.98
C ILE A 215 -2.29 19.51 30.98
N GLU A 216 -2.37 20.10 32.17
CA GLU A 216 -2.49 21.55 32.31
C GLU A 216 -1.16 22.23 31.90
N GLY A 217 -1.25 23.25 31.04
CA GLY A 217 -0.10 24.03 30.60
C GLY A 217 0.76 23.39 29.51
N ALA A 218 0.51 22.13 29.12
CA ALA A 218 1.25 21.47 28.07
C ALA A 218 0.33 20.76 27.05
N LEU A 219 0.60 20.91 25.78
CA LEU A 219 -0.05 20.21 24.69
C LEU A 219 0.87 19.11 24.13
N VAL A 220 0.50 17.85 24.32
CA VAL A 220 1.27 16.72 23.77
C VAL A 220 0.61 16.23 22.47
N VAL A 221 1.34 16.36 21.37
CA VAL A 221 0.88 16.01 20.02
C VAL A 221 1.70 14.85 19.48
N LYS A 222 1.05 13.74 19.22
CA LYS A 222 1.67 12.59 18.56
C LYS A 222 1.43 12.63 17.06
N ILE A 223 2.52 12.48 16.29
CA ILE A 223 2.50 12.36 14.83
C ILE A 223 2.85 10.90 14.49
N PRO A 224 1.85 10.03 14.22
CA PRO A 224 2.08 8.60 14.04
C PRO A 224 2.55 8.20 12.65
N GLU A 225 2.63 9.13 11.70
CA GLU A 225 2.90 8.86 10.29
C GLU A 225 4.09 9.69 9.76
N PRO A 226 4.77 9.20 8.69
CA PRO A 226 5.76 9.99 7.98
C PRO A 226 5.18 11.32 7.49
N LEU A 227 5.97 12.39 7.61
CA LEU A 227 5.58 13.70 7.10
C LEU A 227 6.07 13.87 5.66
N THR A 228 5.11 13.94 4.74
CA THR A 228 5.36 14.07 3.30
C THR A 228 4.50 15.17 2.72
N PHE A 229 4.85 15.65 1.53
CA PHE A 229 4.06 16.62 0.79
C PHE A 229 2.56 16.29 0.78
N ALA A 230 2.20 14.99 0.72
CA ALA A 230 0.81 14.56 0.62
C ALA A 230 -0.03 14.86 1.86
N ASN A 231 0.56 14.84 3.07
CA ASN A 231 -0.19 14.96 4.33
C ASN A 231 0.10 16.24 5.15
N THR A 232 1.07 17.04 4.71
CA THR A 232 1.45 18.27 5.44
C THR A 232 0.54 19.45 5.20
N GLY A 233 -0.18 19.50 4.07
CA GLY A 233 -1.07 20.62 3.74
C GLY A 233 -2.13 20.88 4.81
N ASP A 234 -2.71 19.83 5.35
CA ASP A 234 -3.76 19.95 6.39
C ASP A 234 -3.22 19.82 7.83
N LEU A 235 -1.93 19.54 8.01
CA LEU A 235 -1.34 19.30 9.33
C LEU A 235 -1.54 20.53 10.24
N LYS A 236 -1.21 21.71 9.76
CA LYS A 236 -1.32 22.98 10.49
C LYS A 236 -2.77 23.29 10.88
N ASN A 237 -3.71 23.15 9.93
CA ASN A 237 -5.12 23.40 10.16
C ASN A 237 -5.70 22.41 11.19
N ARG A 238 -5.32 21.15 11.08
CA ARG A 238 -5.77 20.12 12.00
C ARG A 238 -5.20 20.31 13.40
N LEU A 239 -3.93 20.69 13.51
CA LEU A 239 -3.28 20.98 14.78
C LEU A 239 -3.99 22.14 15.49
N ARG A 240 -4.21 23.27 14.80
CA ARG A 240 -4.99 24.40 15.32
C ARG A 240 -6.39 23.99 15.78
N ARG A 241 -7.07 23.17 14.98
CA ARG A 241 -8.40 22.71 15.35
C ARG A 241 -8.39 21.88 16.62
N LEU A 242 -7.42 20.99 16.76
CA LEU A 242 -7.25 20.16 17.97
C LEU A 242 -6.89 21.01 19.20
N GLU A 243 -6.06 21.99 19.00
CA GLU A 243 -5.67 22.95 20.06
C GLU A 243 -6.87 23.72 20.59
N PHE A 244 -7.69 24.30 19.71
CA PHE A 244 -8.83 25.14 20.14
C PHE A 244 -10.05 24.35 20.60
N TYR A 245 -10.34 23.23 19.99
CA TYR A 245 -11.58 22.47 20.21
C TYR A 245 -11.38 21.10 20.87
N GLY A 246 -10.14 20.65 21.07
CA GLY A 246 -9.80 19.41 21.74
C GLY A 246 -10.14 18.13 20.98
N SER A 247 -11.06 18.15 20.01
CA SER A 247 -11.48 17.00 19.21
C SER A 247 -11.85 17.38 17.79
N ASN A 248 -11.57 16.49 16.84
CA ASN A 248 -11.97 16.66 15.44
C ASN A 248 -13.49 16.57 15.21
N ARG A 249 -14.23 16.00 16.15
CA ARG A 249 -15.69 15.81 16.06
C ARG A 249 -16.47 17.02 16.58
N THR A 250 -15.81 17.94 17.27
CA THR A 250 -16.44 19.13 17.81
C THR A 250 -16.77 20.12 16.70
N HIS A 251 -17.99 20.64 16.69
CA HIS A 251 -18.42 21.59 15.65
C HIS A 251 -17.76 22.97 15.89
N PRO A 252 -17.26 23.65 14.84
CA PRO A 252 -16.56 24.94 14.96
C PRO A 252 -17.40 26.09 15.58
N SER A 253 -18.71 25.95 15.62
CA SER A 253 -19.60 26.93 16.25
C SER A 253 -19.71 26.78 17.78
N LEU A 254 -19.17 25.71 18.35
CA LEU A 254 -19.11 25.54 19.79
C LEU A 254 -18.04 26.42 20.42
N PRO A 255 -18.18 26.84 21.69
CA PRO A 255 -17.17 27.63 22.37
C PRO A 255 -15.85 26.88 22.43
N ARG A 256 -14.74 27.61 22.32
CA ARG A 256 -13.39 27.08 22.39
C ARG A 256 -13.17 26.45 23.78
N LEU A 257 -12.70 25.22 23.81
CA LEU A 257 -12.39 24.50 25.05
C LEU A 257 -11.16 25.06 25.77
N ARG A 258 -10.24 25.65 25.00
CA ARG A 258 -9.00 26.22 25.51
C ARG A 258 -8.79 27.64 25.00
N PRO A 259 -8.57 28.62 25.85
CA PRO A 259 -8.06 29.92 25.42
C PRO A 259 -6.62 29.75 24.89
N PRO A 260 -6.21 30.53 23.87
CA PRO A 260 -4.89 30.42 23.26
C PRO A 260 -3.72 30.67 24.22
N GLU A 261 -3.95 31.31 25.33
CA GLU A 261 -2.96 31.64 26.37
C GLU A 261 -2.66 30.47 27.36
N HIS A 262 -3.32 29.33 27.22
CA HIS A 262 -3.27 28.25 28.21
C HIS A 262 -2.11 27.27 28.02
N ASN A 263 -1.59 27.13 26.78
CA ASN A 263 -0.52 26.20 26.50
C ASN A 263 0.82 26.95 26.51
N LYS A 264 1.58 26.80 27.60
CA LYS A 264 2.94 27.35 27.71
C LYS A 264 3.97 26.47 26.99
N ASN A 265 3.67 25.19 26.83
CA ASN A 265 4.58 24.20 26.28
C ASN A 265 3.88 23.30 25.25
N VAL A 266 4.54 22.98 24.15
CA VAL A 266 4.08 22.04 23.13
C VAL A 266 5.12 20.93 22.97
N ILE A 267 4.70 19.68 23.10
CA ILE A 267 5.55 18.50 23.02
C ILE A 267 5.14 17.69 21.79
N PHE A 268 6.02 17.58 20.80
CA PHE A 268 5.82 16.74 19.63
C PHE A 268 6.41 15.36 19.83
N ASP A 269 5.56 14.33 19.87
CA ASP A 269 5.99 12.95 19.81
C ASP A 269 6.12 12.51 18.36
N VAL A 270 7.36 12.42 17.90
CA VAL A 270 7.70 12.12 16.51
C VAL A 270 8.13 10.67 16.27
N HIS A 271 7.80 9.75 17.18
CA HIS A 271 8.15 8.34 17.03
C HIS A 271 7.66 7.73 15.70
N GLY A 272 6.49 8.14 15.22
CA GLY A 272 5.89 7.68 13.97
C GLY A 272 6.50 8.32 12.72
N VAL A 273 7.24 9.41 12.83
CA VAL A 273 7.84 10.13 11.70
C VAL A 273 9.09 9.40 11.21
N THR A 274 8.93 8.23 10.64
CA THR A 274 10.04 7.40 10.15
C THR A 274 10.77 8.02 8.96
N SER A 275 10.12 8.90 8.22
CA SER A 275 10.72 9.73 7.17
C SER A 275 10.04 11.08 7.08
N ILE A 276 10.78 12.09 6.65
CA ILE A 276 10.29 13.44 6.41
C ILE A 276 10.90 13.96 5.10
N ASP A 277 10.10 14.60 4.28
CA ASP A 277 10.56 15.25 3.05
C ASP A 277 10.78 16.76 3.23
N GLY A 278 11.24 17.46 2.18
CA GLY A 278 11.48 18.90 2.24
C GLY A 278 10.23 19.71 2.58
N SER A 279 9.08 19.33 2.03
CA SER A 279 7.80 20.02 2.28
C SER A 279 7.31 19.77 3.70
N GLY A 280 7.44 18.54 4.20
CA GLY A 280 7.13 18.18 5.59
C GLY A 280 7.99 18.95 6.58
N THR A 281 9.27 19.07 6.29
CA THR A 281 10.22 19.83 7.12
C THR A 281 9.89 21.32 7.13
N GLN A 282 9.54 21.89 5.98
CA GLN A 282 9.17 23.31 5.87
C GLN A 282 7.92 23.61 6.70
N VAL A 283 6.85 22.84 6.54
CA VAL A 283 5.59 23.04 7.28
C VAL A 283 5.80 22.85 8.79
N LEU A 284 6.60 21.86 9.19
CA LEU A 284 6.93 21.67 10.61
C LEU A 284 7.73 22.84 11.16
N SER A 285 8.69 23.37 10.40
CA SER A 285 9.45 24.58 10.76
C SER A 285 8.54 25.80 10.91
N GLU A 286 7.57 25.98 10.02
CA GLU A 286 6.58 27.06 10.12
C GLU A 286 5.72 26.93 11.39
N ILE A 287 5.27 25.71 11.72
CA ILE A 287 4.52 25.44 12.95
C ILE A 287 5.35 25.74 14.18
N VAL A 288 6.61 25.31 14.23
CA VAL A 288 7.52 25.55 15.34
C VAL A 288 7.78 27.04 15.52
N ASN A 289 8.04 27.77 14.43
CA ASN A 289 8.25 29.21 14.47
C ASN A 289 7.02 29.94 15.01
N GLU A 290 5.81 29.54 14.58
CA GLU A 290 4.55 30.13 15.05
C GLU A 290 4.38 29.96 16.57
N TYR A 291 4.71 28.79 17.14
CA TYR A 291 4.67 28.57 18.58
C TYR A 291 5.72 29.39 19.33
N ILE A 292 6.95 29.44 18.83
CA ILE A 292 8.03 30.21 19.46
C ILE A 292 7.72 31.71 19.43
N ASP A 293 7.18 32.25 18.33
CA ASP A 293 6.76 33.64 18.20
C ASP A 293 5.62 33.98 19.18
N LEU A 294 4.81 32.99 19.59
CA LEU A 294 3.78 33.13 20.64
C LEU A 294 4.36 32.95 22.07
N GLY A 295 5.65 32.75 22.22
CA GLY A 295 6.30 32.54 23.53
C GLY A 295 6.08 31.13 24.12
N VAL A 296 5.76 30.15 23.28
CA VAL A 296 5.52 28.77 23.68
C VAL A 296 6.79 27.95 23.49
N SER A 297 7.26 27.24 24.53
CA SER A 297 8.41 26.34 24.42
C SER A 297 8.04 25.06 23.67
N VAL A 298 8.87 24.65 22.71
CA VAL A 298 8.61 23.48 21.87
C VAL A 298 9.64 22.38 22.17
N PHE A 299 9.14 21.19 22.46
CA PHE A 299 9.96 19.99 22.72
C PHE A 299 9.66 18.89 21.72
N PHE A 300 10.67 18.12 21.37
CA PHE A 300 10.55 16.92 20.53
C PHE A 300 10.94 15.68 21.31
N CYS A 301 10.10 14.65 21.31
CA CYS A 301 10.42 13.40 21.96
C CYS A 301 10.40 12.22 20.99
N ARG A 302 11.19 11.17 21.33
CA ARG A 302 11.25 9.89 20.64
C ARG A 302 11.59 9.99 19.16
N LEU A 303 12.65 10.71 18.79
CA LEU A 303 13.13 10.78 17.41
C LEU A 303 13.44 9.37 16.85
N PRO A 304 12.86 8.99 15.69
CA PRO A 304 12.93 7.62 15.20
C PRO A 304 14.29 7.26 14.59
N ASN A 305 14.93 8.20 13.90
CA ASN A 305 16.21 7.93 13.22
C ASN A 305 17.06 9.20 12.99
N ARG A 306 18.36 8.97 12.68
CA ARG A 306 19.32 10.03 12.41
C ARG A 306 19.01 10.86 11.15
N ASN A 307 18.29 10.32 10.19
CA ASN A 307 17.97 11.04 8.95
C ASN A 307 16.95 12.13 9.23
N VAL A 308 15.93 11.85 10.03
CA VAL A 308 14.94 12.85 10.46
C VAL A 308 15.62 13.93 11.28
N PHE A 309 16.52 13.55 12.21
CA PHE A 309 17.29 14.52 13.00
C PHE A 309 18.14 15.46 12.13
N ARG A 310 18.86 14.93 11.12
CA ARG A 310 19.62 15.77 10.18
C ARG A 310 18.74 16.74 9.39
N MET A 311 17.50 16.36 9.08
CA MET A 311 16.57 17.28 8.42
C MET A 311 16.16 18.41 9.37
N PHE A 312 15.92 18.12 10.65
CA PHE A 312 15.63 19.14 11.66
C PHE A 312 16.82 20.08 11.90
N GLU A 313 18.04 19.55 11.94
CA GLU A 313 19.26 20.34 12.07
C GLU A 313 19.45 21.27 10.87
N ARG A 314 19.35 20.75 9.64
CA ARG A 314 19.49 21.53 8.40
C ARG A 314 18.40 22.58 8.19
N SER A 315 17.21 22.35 8.70
CA SER A 315 16.11 23.31 8.62
C SER A 315 16.14 24.42 9.68
N GLY A 316 17.08 24.34 10.63
CA GLY A 316 17.18 25.29 11.74
C GLY A 316 16.16 25.08 12.86
N ILE A 317 15.35 24.00 12.82
CA ILE A 317 14.38 23.69 13.87
C ILE A 317 15.10 23.49 15.22
N VAL A 318 16.26 22.80 15.22
CA VAL A 318 17.03 22.54 16.42
C VAL A 318 17.48 23.85 17.10
N ASP A 319 18.03 24.77 16.32
CA ASP A 319 18.51 26.07 16.85
C ASP A 319 17.36 26.93 17.36
N ARG A 320 16.24 26.93 16.66
CA ARG A 320 15.04 27.69 17.04
C ARG A 320 14.36 27.18 18.30
N CYS A 321 14.35 25.87 18.54
CA CYS A 321 13.75 25.28 19.74
C CYS A 321 14.59 25.48 21.02
N GLY A 322 15.80 26.01 20.95
CA GLY A 322 16.69 26.13 22.13
C GLY A 322 17.79 25.07 22.18
N GLY A 323 18.08 24.40 21.07
CA GLY A 323 19.18 23.43 20.94
C GLY A 323 18.80 22.01 21.29
N MET A 324 19.84 21.18 21.55
CA MET A 324 19.69 19.74 21.79
C MET A 324 18.95 19.39 23.09
N SER A 325 18.87 20.31 24.05
CA SER A 325 18.16 20.12 25.32
C SER A 325 16.67 19.88 25.17
N HIS A 326 16.07 20.37 24.09
CA HIS A 326 14.65 20.21 23.78
C HIS A 326 14.31 18.91 23.01
N PHE A 327 15.34 18.09 22.71
CA PHE A 327 15.19 16.79 22.06
C PHE A 327 15.40 15.67 23.08
N VAL A 328 14.31 15.11 23.57
CA VAL A 328 14.29 14.17 24.69
C VAL A 328 13.86 12.77 24.31
N THR A 329 14.10 11.81 25.19
CA THR A 329 13.80 10.40 24.93
C THR A 329 12.35 10.02 25.20
N GLY A 330 11.65 10.78 26.06
CA GLY A 330 10.28 10.49 26.48
C GLY A 330 9.44 11.71 26.76
N VAL A 331 8.12 11.52 26.74
CA VAL A 331 7.15 12.60 27.05
C VAL A 331 7.29 13.08 28.51
N ASP A 332 7.58 12.15 29.46
CA ASP A 332 7.77 12.52 30.88
C ASP A 332 8.97 13.42 31.08
N GLU A 333 10.06 13.17 30.37
CA GLU A 333 11.26 13.98 30.40
C GLU A 333 10.99 15.38 29.84
N ALA A 334 10.27 15.46 28.73
CA ALA A 334 9.83 16.72 28.14
C ALA A 334 8.98 17.53 29.12
N LEU A 335 8.03 16.90 29.80
CA LEU A 335 7.17 17.57 30.78
C LEU A 335 7.96 18.10 31.98
N ARG A 336 8.91 17.33 32.51
CA ARG A 336 9.78 17.77 33.62
C ARG A 336 10.66 18.98 33.24
N LEU A 337 11.21 18.98 32.02
CA LEU A 337 11.97 20.11 31.50
C LEU A 337 11.07 21.33 31.32
N ALA A 338 9.89 21.16 30.74
CA ALA A 338 8.91 22.21 30.59
C ALA A 338 8.49 22.85 31.93
N GLU A 339 8.30 22.03 32.97
CA GLU A 339 8.01 22.53 34.33
C GLU A 339 9.20 23.26 34.93
N SER A 340 10.45 22.84 34.69
CA SER A 340 11.64 23.48 35.19
C SER A 340 11.88 24.85 34.55
N GLU A 341 11.66 25.00 33.25
CA GLU A 341 11.78 26.27 32.53
C GLU A 341 10.71 27.28 32.95
N THR A 342 9.48 26.80 33.24
CA THR A 342 8.42 27.68 33.73
C THR A 342 8.64 28.22 35.15
N ARG A 343 9.49 27.56 35.94
CA ARG A 343 9.86 27.98 37.32
C ARG A 343 11.03 28.93 37.42
N THR A 344 11.85 29.05 36.41
CA THR A 344 12.91 30.05 36.34
C THR A 344 12.34 31.29 35.62
N PRO A 345 11.91 32.35 36.37
CA PRO A 345 11.62 33.62 35.71
C PRO A 345 12.92 34.17 35.14
N GLU A 346 12.90 34.59 33.88
CA GLU A 346 14.00 35.34 33.31
C GLU A 346 14.35 36.54 34.20
N PRO A 347 15.65 36.85 34.36
CA PRO A 347 16.12 37.97 35.17
C PRO A 347 15.75 39.34 34.59
#